data_24a0f3fbdf54ce33734fb797c21185e8
#
_entry.id   24a0f3fbdf54ce33734fb797c21185e8
#
_cell.length_a   1.000
_cell.length_b   1.000
_cell.length_c   1.000
_cell.angle_alpha   90.00
_cell.angle_beta   90.00
_cell.angle_gamma   90.00
#
_symmetry.space_group_name_H-M   'P 1'
#
loop_
_entity.id
_entity.type
_entity.pdbx_description
1 polymer ?
#
loop_
_entity_poly.entity_id
_entity_poly.type
_entity_poly.pdbx_seq_one_letter_code
_entity_poly.pdbx_strand_id
1 'polypeptide(L)'
;MIRKLTGAFVAAALLVGLATPAVAEESRYESGNVWYVSDIDVLDGQFENYMTWLADEWVKFRKLNAMYGNEVGYHVLVNTTPRLGEPDLFLVTIYKDFQKIAESQATEKKINEAMAKDRKQFEKEGAERAPMRKVMGSIELVELKLK
;
A
#
# COMPACT_ATOMS: atom_id res chain seq x y z
N MET A 1 50.13 31.69 -69.01
CA MET A 1 49.14 32.24 -68.05
C MET A 1 48.82 31.16 -67.00
N ILE A 2 49.42 31.26 -65.83
CA ILE A 2 49.32 30.29 -64.78
C ILE A 2 48.43 30.89 -63.66
N ARG A 3 47.24 30.34 -63.43
CA ARG A 3 46.39 30.74 -62.34
C ARG A 3 46.63 29.81 -61.14
N LYS A 4 47.15 30.42 -60.06
CA LYS A 4 47.32 29.75 -58.75
C LYS A 4 45.99 29.67 -58.06
N LEU A 5 45.50 28.41 -57.72
CA LEU A 5 44.43 28.20 -56.81
C LEU A 5 44.96 28.05 -55.39
N THR A 6 44.55 28.97 -54.54
CA THR A 6 44.78 28.92 -53.09
C THR A 6 43.68 28.13 -52.44
N GLY A 7 44.02 26.95 -51.91
CA GLY A 7 43.08 26.15 -51.13
C GLY A 7 43.04 26.65 -49.68
N ALA A 8 41.86 27.01 -49.20
CA ALA A 8 41.58 27.30 -47.79
C ALA A 8 41.29 26.00 -47.02
N PHE A 9 42.16 25.68 -46.09
CA PHE A 9 41.90 24.59 -45.10
C PHE A 9 40.96 25.14 -44.02
N VAL A 10 39.75 24.58 -43.94
CA VAL A 10 38.83 24.78 -42.82
C VAL A 10 39.12 23.72 -41.78
N ALA A 11 39.70 24.10 -40.66
CA ALA A 11 39.90 23.22 -39.50
C ALA A 11 38.59 23.14 -38.73
N ALA A 12 37.92 22.01 -38.81
CA ALA A 12 36.76 21.71 -37.97
C ALA A 12 37.24 21.25 -36.58
N ALA A 13 37.10 22.11 -35.58
CA ALA A 13 37.35 21.76 -34.18
C ALA A 13 36.21 20.92 -33.65
N LEU A 14 36.43 19.63 -33.43
CA LEU A 14 35.51 18.73 -32.69
C LEU A 14 35.58 19.10 -31.20
N LEU A 15 34.54 19.78 -30.72
CA LEU A 15 34.27 19.93 -29.30
C LEU A 15 33.73 18.59 -28.75
N VAL A 16 34.62 17.75 -28.24
CA VAL A 16 34.27 16.59 -27.43
C VAL A 16 33.77 17.10 -26.07
N GLY A 17 32.46 17.25 -25.93
CA GLY A 17 31.83 17.54 -24.65
C GLY A 17 32.08 16.40 -23.68
N LEU A 18 32.89 16.58 -22.67
CA LEU A 18 33.02 15.69 -21.52
C LEU A 18 31.70 15.74 -20.74
N ALA A 19 30.81 14.81 -21.04
CA ALA A 19 29.64 14.54 -20.18
C ALA A 19 30.19 13.99 -18.87
N THR A 20 30.27 14.82 -17.83
CA THR A 20 30.48 14.34 -16.45
C THR A 20 29.30 13.43 -16.10
N PRO A 21 29.55 12.16 -15.67
CA PRO A 21 28.47 11.33 -15.17
C PRO A 21 27.84 12.06 -13.98
N ALA A 22 26.55 12.36 -14.07
CA ALA A 22 25.78 12.83 -12.93
C ALA A 22 25.82 11.71 -11.90
N VAL A 23 26.58 11.88 -10.82
CA VAL A 23 26.54 11.00 -9.66
C VAL A 23 25.15 11.21 -9.07
N ALA A 24 24.26 10.23 -9.24
CA ALA A 24 22.96 10.25 -8.60
C ALA A 24 23.22 10.31 -7.08
N GLU A 25 22.76 11.36 -6.42
CA GLU A 25 22.87 11.49 -4.97
C GLU A 25 22.15 10.30 -4.32
N GLU A 26 22.85 9.55 -3.48
CA GLU A 26 22.29 8.39 -2.82
C GLU A 26 21.16 8.83 -1.88
N SER A 27 19.97 8.26 -2.09
CA SER A 27 18.81 8.57 -1.25
C SER A 27 19.10 8.27 0.23
N ARG A 28 18.71 9.18 1.11
CA ARG A 28 18.85 9.03 2.57
C ARG A 28 17.77 8.17 3.21
N TYR A 29 16.93 7.55 2.42
CA TYR A 29 15.89 6.62 2.84
C TYR A 29 15.69 5.53 1.80
N GLU A 30 15.05 4.46 2.20
CA GLU A 30 14.55 3.39 1.34
C GLU A 30 13.07 3.11 1.66
N SER A 31 12.35 2.58 0.68
CA SER A 31 10.97 2.16 0.87
C SER A 31 10.92 0.90 1.73
N GLY A 32 10.08 0.92 2.75
CA GLY A 32 9.73 -0.21 3.58
C GLY A 32 8.41 -0.85 3.15
N ASN A 33 7.65 -1.32 4.13
CA ASN A 33 6.36 -1.94 3.93
C ASN A 33 5.29 -0.95 3.49
N VAL A 34 4.23 -1.49 2.87
CA VAL A 34 3.02 -0.74 2.52
C VAL A 34 1.98 -0.96 3.61
N TRP A 35 1.42 0.13 4.14
CA TRP A 35 0.45 0.14 5.22
C TRP A 35 -0.91 0.57 4.65
N TYR A 36 -1.91 -0.25 4.82
CA TYR A 36 -3.29 0.07 4.50
C TYR A 36 -4.06 0.30 5.80
N VAL A 37 -4.54 1.52 6.00
CA VAL A 37 -5.22 1.95 7.23
C VAL A 37 -6.68 2.23 6.92
N SER A 38 -7.59 1.54 7.59
CA SER A 38 -9.02 1.79 7.50
C SER A 38 -9.51 2.53 8.73
N ASP A 39 -10.21 3.64 8.52
CA ASP A 39 -10.78 4.50 9.53
C ASP A 39 -12.18 3.99 9.89
N ILE A 40 -12.39 3.66 11.16
CA ILE A 40 -13.60 3.03 11.65
C ILE A 40 -14.25 3.90 12.73
N ASP A 41 -15.52 4.27 12.51
CA ASP A 41 -16.42 4.84 13.49
C ASP A 41 -17.28 3.70 14.08
N VAL A 42 -17.16 3.44 15.37
CA VAL A 42 -17.88 2.36 16.06
C VAL A 42 -19.19 2.93 16.61
N LEU A 43 -20.31 2.32 16.24
CA LEU A 43 -21.61 2.80 16.67
C LEU A 43 -21.81 2.64 18.19
N ASP A 44 -22.58 3.54 18.77
CA ASP A 44 -22.86 3.56 20.22
C ASP A 44 -23.27 2.19 20.75
N GLY A 45 -22.58 1.76 21.81
CA GLY A 45 -22.82 0.48 22.47
C GLY A 45 -22.35 -0.77 21.70
N GLN A 46 -21.66 -0.59 20.57
CA GLN A 46 -21.22 -1.71 19.73
C GLN A 46 -19.74 -2.05 19.86
N PHE A 47 -19.00 -1.36 20.70
CA PHE A 47 -17.54 -1.52 20.79
C PHE A 47 -17.16 -2.98 21.10
N GLU A 48 -17.72 -3.58 22.15
CA GLU A 48 -17.39 -4.95 22.54
C GLU A 48 -17.83 -6.00 21.49
N ASN A 49 -19.00 -5.77 20.85
CA ASN A 49 -19.48 -6.63 19.76
C ASN A 49 -18.52 -6.58 18.57
N TYR A 50 -18.05 -5.39 18.23
CA TYR A 50 -17.13 -5.21 17.12
C TYR A 50 -15.74 -5.77 17.45
N MET A 51 -15.22 -5.58 18.67
CA MET A 51 -13.95 -6.18 19.11
C MET A 51 -14.01 -7.71 19.11
N THR A 52 -15.12 -8.30 19.52
CA THR A 52 -15.35 -9.76 19.42
C THR A 52 -15.27 -10.22 17.97
N TRP A 53 -15.97 -9.55 17.07
CA TRP A 53 -15.91 -9.89 15.65
C TRP A 53 -14.49 -9.73 15.08
N LEU A 54 -13.76 -8.69 15.46
CA LEU A 54 -12.36 -8.50 15.02
C LEU A 54 -11.48 -9.66 15.48
N ALA A 55 -11.61 -10.09 16.74
CA ALA A 55 -10.84 -11.21 17.29
C ALA A 55 -11.14 -12.55 16.59
N ASP A 56 -12.42 -12.83 16.34
CA ASP A 56 -12.86 -14.13 15.86
C ASP A 56 -12.78 -14.28 14.33
N GLU A 57 -13.19 -13.25 13.58
CA GLU A 57 -13.31 -13.35 12.13
C GLU A 57 -12.22 -12.54 11.39
N TRP A 58 -12.01 -11.29 11.78
CA TRP A 58 -11.05 -10.44 11.06
C TRP A 58 -9.61 -10.95 11.22
N VAL A 59 -9.18 -11.34 12.42
CA VAL A 59 -7.86 -11.92 12.68
C VAL A 59 -7.65 -13.22 11.90
N LYS A 60 -8.69 -14.06 11.79
CA LYS A 60 -8.63 -15.27 10.96
C LYS A 60 -8.35 -14.94 9.49
N PHE A 61 -9.05 -13.94 8.98
CA PHE A 61 -8.85 -13.46 7.61
C PHE A 61 -7.43 -12.89 7.40
N ARG A 62 -6.88 -12.15 8.39
CA ARG A 62 -5.49 -11.65 8.35
C ARG A 62 -4.47 -12.79 8.28
N LYS A 63 -4.65 -13.83 9.09
CA LYS A 63 -3.78 -15.02 9.06
C LYS A 63 -3.78 -15.72 7.71
N LEU A 64 -4.93 -15.81 7.05
CA LEU A 64 -5.03 -16.38 5.71
C LEU A 64 -4.35 -15.48 4.65
N ASN A 65 -4.47 -14.17 4.77
CA ASN A 65 -3.76 -13.24 3.89
C ASN A 65 -2.24 -13.31 4.07
N ALA A 66 -1.75 -13.52 5.28
CA ALA A 66 -0.33 -13.76 5.53
C ALA A 66 0.14 -15.11 4.96
N MET A 67 -0.71 -16.13 4.99
CA MET A 67 -0.39 -17.47 4.46
C MET A 67 -0.37 -17.53 2.94
N TYR A 68 -1.33 -16.89 2.27
CA TYR A 68 -1.54 -17.01 0.82
C TYR A 68 -1.12 -15.79 0.02
N GLY A 69 -0.91 -14.64 0.68
CA GLY A 69 -0.57 -13.37 0.07
C GLY A 69 0.77 -12.82 0.56
N ASN A 70 0.90 -11.50 0.54
CA ASN A 70 2.10 -10.78 0.97
C ASN A 70 1.88 -9.92 2.24
N GLU A 71 0.81 -10.18 3.01
CA GLU A 71 0.58 -9.54 4.30
C GLU A 71 1.63 -10.00 5.32
N VAL A 72 2.26 -9.06 6.01
CA VAL A 72 3.34 -9.32 6.99
C VAL A 72 2.94 -8.93 8.41
N GLY A 73 1.81 -8.26 8.59
CA GLY A 73 1.32 -7.88 9.91
C GLY A 73 0.01 -7.08 9.86
N TYR A 74 -0.54 -6.87 11.05
CA TYR A 74 -1.73 -6.03 11.24
C TYR A 74 -1.74 -5.42 12.64
N HIS A 75 -2.49 -4.31 12.80
CA HIS A 75 -2.77 -3.71 14.10
C HIS A 75 -4.25 -3.28 14.17
N VAL A 76 -4.78 -3.29 15.38
CA VAL A 76 -6.01 -2.61 15.75
C VAL A 76 -5.62 -1.52 16.72
N LEU A 77 -5.80 -0.25 16.34
CA LEU A 77 -5.41 0.90 17.15
C LEU A 77 -6.66 1.66 17.54
N VAL A 78 -6.79 1.99 18.83
CA VAL A 78 -7.87 2.83 19.33
C VAL A 78 -7.42 4.29 19.36
N ASN A 79 -8.28 5.19 18.88
CA ASN A 79 -8.09 6.61 19.08
C ASN A 79 -8.54 6.97 20.51
N THR A 80 -7.61 7.28 21.39
CA THR A 80 -7.90 7.55 22.81
C THR A 80 -8.40 8.97 23.06
N THR A 81 -8.30 9.86 22.07
CA THR A 81 -8.70 11.25 22.17
C THR A 81 -9.33 11.76 20.88
N PRO A 82 -10.41 11.10 20.38
CA PRO A 82 -11.00 11.45 19.09
C PRO A 82 -11.63 12.84 19.16
N ARG A 83 -11.39 13.63 18.13
CA ARG A 83 -12.13 14.88 17.88
C ARG A 83 -13.39 14.58 17.10
N LEU A 84 -14.32 15.52 17.08
CA LEU A 84 -15.57 15.38 16.32
C LEU A 84 -15.26 15.05 14.84
N GLY A 85 -15.78 13.93 14.37
CA GLY A 85 -15.61 13.45 13.00
C GLY A 85 -14.32 12.65 12.75
N GLU A 86 -13.54 12.36 13.80
CA GLU A 86 -12.40 11.43 13.71
C GLU A 86 -12.85 9.98 14.01
N PRO A 87 -12.14 8.97 13.47
CA PRO A 87 -12.44 7.57 13.73
C PRO A 87 -12.12 7.18 15.18
N ASP A 88 -12.86 6.19 15.70
CA ASP A 88 -12.60 5.57 17.00
C ASP A 88 -11.48 4.53 16.92
N LEU A 89 -11.41 3.80 15.79
CA LEU A 89 -10.43 2.75 15.55
C LEU A 89 -9.76 2.91 14.19
N PHE A 90 -8.50 2.49 14.14
CA PHE A 90 -7.77 2.26 12.90
C PHE A 90 -7.48 0.76 12.76
N LEU A 91 -7.95 0.16 11.67
CA LEU A 91 -7.55 -1.19 11.30
C LEU A 91 -6.40 -1.09 10.31
N VAL A 92 -5.24 -1.51 10.72
CA VAL A 92 -4.01 -1.46 9.93
C VAL A 92 -3.69 -2.84 9.41
N THR A 93 -3.43 -2.94 8.10
CA THR A 93 -2.83 -4.12 7.47
C THR A 93 -1.52 -3.73 6.81
N ILE A 94 -0.50 -4.56 6.98
CA ILE A 94 0.86 -4.28 6.52
C ILE A 94 1.23 -5.33 5.49
N TYR A 95 1.62 -4.86 4.31
CA TYR A 95 2.04 -5.69 3.18
C TYR A 95 3.51 -5.47 2.87
N LYS A 96 4.16 -6.50 2.39
CA LYS A 96 5.57 -6.42 1.99
C LYS A 96 5.80 -5.45 0.83
N ASP A 97 4.82 -5.33 -0.06
CA ASP A 97 4.85 -4.51 -1.26
C ASP A 97 3.42 -4.15 -1.69
N PHE A 98 3.28 -3.26 -2.65
CA PHE A 98 1.98 -2.91 -3.24
C PHE A 98 1.25 -4.16 -3.76
N GLN A 99 -0.07 -4.18 -3.53
CA GLN A 99 -0.93 -5.25 -4.00
C GLN A 99 -1.15 -5.15 -5.51
N LYS A 100 -0.66 -6.13 -6.25
CA LYS A 100 -0.99 -6.26 -7.68
C LYS A 100 -2.34 -6.95 -7.83
N ILE A 101 -3.19 -6.45 -8.72
CA ILE A 101 -4.56 -6.94 -8.90
C ILE A 101 -4.60 -8.47 -9.12
N ALA A 102 -3.75 -9.01 -10.00
CA ALA A 102 -3.72 -10.44 -10.28
C ALA A 102 -3.31 -11.29 -9.07
N GLU A 103 -2.34 -10.81 -8.28
CA GLU A 103 -1.88 -11.47 -7.05
C GLU A 103 -2.96 -11.43 -5.96
N SER A 104 -3.63 -10.29 -5.81
CA SER A 104 -4.75 -10.10 -4.89
C SER A 104 -5.91 -11.04 -5.22
N GLN A 105 -6.30 -11.15 -6.49
CA GLN A 105 -7.35 -12.07 -6.94
C GLN A 105 -6.99 -13.54 -6.70
N ALA A 106 -5.72 -13.93 -6.94
CA ALA A 106 -5.26 -15.29 -6.67
C ALA A 106 -5.27 -15.62 -5.17
N THR A 107 -4.89 -14.65 -4.34
CA THR A 107 -4.94 -14.75 -2.87
C THR A 107 -6.39 -14.87 -2.39
N GLU A 108 -7.28 -14.00 -2.86
CA GLU A 108 -8.72 -14.03 -2.54
C GLU A 108 -9.33 -15.39 -2.85
N LYS A 109 -9.05 -15.98 -4.03
CA LYS A 109 -9.54 -17.30 -4.39
C LYS A 109 -9.13 -18.37 -3.37
N LYS A 110 -7.86 -18.40 -2.97
CA LYS A 110 -7.36 -19.36 -1.96
C LYS A 110 -8.02 -19.18 -0.60
N ILE A 111 -8.24 -17.92 -0.20
CA ILE A 111 -8.89 -17.59 1.06
C ILE A 111 -10.36 -18.05 1.03
N ASN A 112 -11.07 -17.80 -0.06
CA ASN A 112 -12.46 -18.23 -0.24
C ASN A 112 -12.58 -19.75 -0.15
N GLU A 113 -11.67 -20.48 -0.80
CA GLU A 113 -11.59 -21.94 -0.70
C GLU A 113 -11.31 -22.41 0.73
N ALA A 114 -10.33 -21.78 1.42
CA ALA A 114 -9.97 -22.14 2.79
C ALA A 114 -11.08 -21.84 3.83
N MET A 115 -11.86 -20.81 3.60
CA MET A 115 -13.00 -20.44 4.45
C MET A 115 -14.30 -21.14 4.06
N ALA A 116 -14.33 -21.87 2.95
CA ALA A 116 -15.54 -22.45 2.35
C ALA A 116 -16.65 -21.40 2.13
N LYS A 117 -16.25 -20.17 1.79
CA LYS A 117 -17.14 -19.03 1.57
C LYS A 117 -16.97 -18.49 0.15
N ASP A 118 -18.06 -18.13 -0.49
CA ASP A 118 -18.05 -17.41 -1.74
C ASP A 118 -18.12 -15.89 -1.53
N ARG A 119 -17.91 -15.12 -2.60
CA ARG A 119 -17.95 -13.66 -2.57
C ARG A 119 -19.26 -13.11 -2.05
N LYS A 120 -20.40 -13.74 -2.44
CA LYS A 120 -21.74 -13.31 -2.01
C LYS A 120 -21.93 -13.45 -0.50
N GLN A 121 -21.36 -14.51 0.08
CA GLN A 121 -21.39 -14.72 1.52
C GLN A 121 -20.54 -13.69 2.26
N PHE A 122 -19.35 -13.33 1.75
CA PHE A 122 -18.56 -12.25 2.31
C PHE A 122 -19.26 -10.88 2.23
N GLU A 123 -19.95 -10.59 1.13
CA GLU A 123 -20.74 -9.37 0.97
C GLU A 123 -21.89 -9.31 1.98
N LYS A 124 -22.60 -10.44 2.19
CA LYS A 124 -23.67 -10.55 3.19
C LYS A 124 -23.12 -10.30 4.60
N GLU A 125 -22.07 -10.99 4.99
CA GLU A 125 -21.40 -10.79 6.29
C GLU A 125 -20.88 -9.35 6.43
N GLY A 126 -20.46 -8.73 5.32
CA GLY A 126 -20.10 -7.32 5.27
C GLY A 126 -21.24 -6.40 5.67
N ALA A 127 -22.46 -6.68 5.15
CA ALA A 127 -23.66 -5.93 5.47
C ALA A 127 -24.12 -6.15 6.93
N GLU A 128 -23.95 -7.36 7.46
CA GLU A 128 -24.28 -7.69 8.87
C GLU A 128 -23.42 -6.91 9.89
N ARG A 129 -22.29 -6.36 9.49
CA ARG A 129 -21.46 -5.49 10.32
C ARG A 129 -21.87 -4.03 10.32
N ALA A 130 -22.73 -3.61 9.39
CA ALA A 130 -23.19 -2.23 9.31
C ALA A 130 -23.81 -1.70 10.62
N PRO A 131 -24.56 -2.51 11.42
CA PRO A 131 -25.09 -2.09 12.71
C PRO A 131 -24.02 -1.88 13.79
N MET A 132 -22.79 -2.36 13.60
CA MET A 132 -21.73 -2.24 14.60
C MET A 132 -20.76 -1.06 14.29
N ARG A 133 -20.61 -0.72 13.02
CA ARG A 133 -19.60 0.25 12.61
C ARG A 133 -19.91 0.91 11.27
N LYS A 134 -19.30 2.06 11.08
CA LYS A 134 -19.19 2.74 9.79
C LYS A 134 -17.71 2.79 9.36
N VAL A 135 -17.43 2.46 8.11
CA VAL A 135 -16.12 2.74 7.50
C VAL A 135 -16.13 4.18 7.01
N MET A 136 -15.29 5.01 7.59
CA MET A 136 -15.19 6.43 7.25
C MET A 136 -14.32 6.67 6.03
N GLY A 137 -13.29 5.85 5.85
CA GLY A 137 -12.35 5.93 4.74
C GLY A 137 -11.21 4.96 4.90
N SER A 138 -10.24 5.06 4.02
CA SER A 138 -8.97 4.36 4.13
C SER A 138 -7.86 5.11 3.40
N ILE A 139 -6.64 4.94 3.88
CA ILE A 139 -5.43 5.49 3.26
C ILE A 139 -4.40 4.38 3.06
N GLU A 140 -3.58 4.53 2.03
CA GLU A 140 -2.42 3.69 1.77
C GLU A 140 -1.15 4.51 2.01
N LEU A 141 -0.22 3.97 2.78
CA LEU A 141 1.00 4.63 3.19
C LEU A 141 2.20 3.73 2.85
N VAL A 142 3.33 4.34 2.52
CA VAL A 142 4.59 3.62 2.36
C VAL A 142 5.52 4.02 3.51
N GLU A 143 6.03 3.04 4.22
CA GLU A 143 7.06 3.24 5.21
C GLU A 143 8.34 3.75 4.55
N LEU A 144 8.96 4.79 5.11
CA LEU A 144 10.28 5.26 4.72
C LEU A 144 11.27 4.93 5.83
N LYS A 145 12.24 4.07 5.53
CA LYS A 145 13.34 3.72 6.44
C LYS A 145 14.49 4.68 6.21
N LEU A 146 14.79 5.50 7.20
CA LEU A 146 15.92 6.42 7.15
C LEU A 146 17.24 5.64 7.27
N LYS A 147 18.25 6.06 6.48
CA LYS A 147 19.60 5.47 6.50
C LYS A 147 20.52 6.20 7.47
#